data_17ab0733ca2682d580fefd6b96446952
#
_entry.id   17ab0733ca2682d580fefd6b96446952
#
_cell.length_a   1.000
_cell.length_b   1.000
_cell.length_c   1.000
_cell.angle_alpha   90.00
_cell.angle_beta   90.00
_cell.angle_gamma   90.00
#
_symmetry.space_group_name_H-M   'P 1'
#
loop_
_entity.id
_entity.type
_entity.pdbx_description
1 polymer ?
#
loop_
_entity_poly.entity_id
_entity_poly.type
_entity_poly.pdbx_seq_one_letter_code
_entity_poly.pdbx_strand_id
1 'polypeptide(L)'
;KEHRGSKIKLEIYNETDMASASGYTPAPSVSEFQYIETETISNTPSRDLTVMSIDKSVLSPGESATITTIVKDIDGNPINEVYINKSVACEILECLWDYGPLKKENAPGKYTQVITYRGHSNERIDISFKYSAAFTKTISIRGRP
;
A
#
# COMPACT_ATOMS: atom_id res chain seq x y z
N LYS A 1 -12.39 17.02 5.41
CA LYS A 1 -11.80 17.41 5.26
C LYS A 1 -10.65 17.11 4.49
N GLU A 2 -9.91 16.16 4.67
CA GLU A 2 -8.97 15.83 3.89
C GLU A 2 -9.36 15.07 2.77
N HIS A 3 -8.86 15.27 1.58
CA HIS A 3 -9.18 14.51 0.42
C HIS A 3 -7.98 13.76 0.02
N ARG A 4 -8.07 12.46 -0.05
CA ARG A 4 -6.98 11.69 -0.42
C ARG A 4 -6.67 11.88 -1.84
N GLY A 5 -5.41 12.00 -2.17
CA GLY A 5 -5.00 12.20 -3.53
C GLY A 5 -5.24 13.58 -4.05
N SER A 6 -5.60 14.53 -3.20
CA SER A 6 -5.84 15.87 -3.65
C SER A 6 -5.15 16.84 -2.72
N LYS A 7 -5.05 18.05 -3.14
CA LYS A 7 -4.45 19.09 -2.34
C LYS A 7 -5.48 19.66 -1.41
N ILE A 8 -5.01 20.08 -0.25
CA ILE A 8 -5.85 20.74 0.69
C ILE A 8 -5.58 22.21 0.60
N LYS A 9 -6.64 22.97 0.48
CA LYS A 9 -6.52 24.38 0.34
C LYS A 9 -7.26 25.03 1.48
N LEU A 10 -6.57 25.81 2.25
CA LEU A 10 -7.16 26.51 3.36
C LEU A 10 -7.33 27.95 3.01
N GLU A 11 -8.54 28.39 3.02
CA GLU A 11 -8.83 29.76 2.69
C GLU A 11 -9.34 30.45 3.92
N ILE A 12 -8.79 31.63 4.23
CA ILE A 12 -9.21 32.36 5.35
C ILE A 12 -9.98 33.54 4.86
N TYR A 13 -11.24 33.60 5.23
CA TYR A 13 -12.07 34.67 4.81
C TYR A 13 -12.10 35.71 5.87
N ASN A 14 -12.07 36.94 5.43
CA ASN A 14 -12.25 37.98 6.33
C ASN A 14 -13.64 38.34 6.27
N GLU A 15 -14.28 38.38 7.37
CA GLU A 15 -15.60 38.58 7.36
C GLU A 15 -15.99 39.90 6.90
N THR A 16 -15.14 40.83 7.00
CA THR A 16 -15.57 42.07 6.55
C THR A 16 -15.64 42.14 5.13
N ASP A 17 -15.15 41.18 4.47
CA ASP A 17 -15.29 41.11 3.19
C ASP A 17 -16.50 41.08 2.75
N MET A 18 -17.20 40.54 3.37
CA MET A 18 -18.37 40.37 2.93
C MET A 18 -19.09 41.47 3.25
N ALA A 19 -18.63 42.15 3.96
CA ALA A 19 -19.42 43.10 4.33
C ALA A 19 -19.06 44.20 3.72
N SER A 20 -18.51 44.49 3.55
CA SER A 20 -18.32 45.32 3.22
C SER A 20 -18.51 45.53 2.46
N ALA A 21 -18.78 45.59 2.42
CA ALA A 21 -18.95 45.65 2.02
C ALA A 21 -19.51 46.13 2.14
N SER A 22 -19.60 46.61 2.51
CA SER A 22 -19.80 46.87 2.91
C SER A 22 -19.36 47.17 3.13
N GLY A 23 -19.26 47.67 3.04
CA GLY A 23 -18.62 47.83 3.36
C GLY A 23 -17.95 47.31 3.73
N TYR A 24 -17.58 47.13 3.55
CA TYR A 24 -16.95 46.37 3.94
C TYR A 24 -15.88 46.51 3.46
N THR A 25 -15.32 46.62 3.71
CA THR A 25 -14.31 46.51 3.43
C THR A 25 -14.10 45.88 2.72
N PRO A 26 -13.72 45.79 2.14
CA PRO A 26 -13.51 45.17 1.44
C PRO A 26 -12.96 44.49 1.53
N ALA A 27 -13.11 44.55 1.54
CA ALA A 27 -12.84 43.64 1.65
C ALA A 27 -11.81 43.27 1.45
N PRO A 28 -11.44 42.67 2.09
CA PRO A 28 -10.39 42.11 1.78
C PRO A 28 -10.56 41.56 0.56
N SER A 29 -9.75 41.67 -0.24
CA SER A 29 -9.87 41.05 -1.43
C SER A 29 -9.33 39.70 -1.29
N VAL A 30 -9.57 38.92 -2.27
CA VAL A 30 -9.12 37.61 -2.25
C VAL A 30 -7.62 37.58 -2.17
N SER A 31 -6.98 38.55 -2.68
CA SER A 31 -5.55 38.52 -2.63
C SER A 31 -5.04 38.64 -1.22
N GLU A 32 -5.89 38.96 -0.29
CA GLU A 32 -5.45 38.99 1.04
C GLU A 32 -5.61 37.68 1.71
N PHE A 33 -6.22 36.70 1.04
CA PHE A 33 -6.28 35.42 1.64
C PHE A 33 -4.98 34.80 1.49
N GLN A 34 -4.63 34.02 2.44
CA GLN A 34 -3.54 33.18 2.33
C GLN A 34 -4.06 31.86 2.31
N TYR A 35 -3.78 31.05 1.33
CA TYR A 35 -4.16 29.68 1.48
C TYR A 35 -2.90 28.85 1.50
N ILE A 36 -2.97 27.77 2.22
CA ILE A 36 -1.90 26.87 2.38
C ILE A 36 -2.25 25.66 1.59
N GLU A 37 -1.40 25.29 0.68
CA GLU A 37 -1.59 24.06 -0.07
C GLU A 37 -0.70 23.02 0.51
N THR A 38 -1.24 21.90 0.85
CA THR A 38 -0.43 20.79 1.28
C THR A 38 -0.15 19.92 0.10
N GLU A 39 0.85 19.09 0.23
CA GLU A 39 1.17 18.18 -0.85
C GLU A 39 0.06 17.19 -1.01
N THR A 40 -0.09 16.68 -2.20
CA THR A 40 -1.05 15.62 -2.44
C THR A 40 -0.65 14.39 -1.66
N ILE A 41 -1.58 13.80 -0.98
CA ILE A 41 -1.35 12.58 -0.25
C ILE A 41 -2.06 11.48 -0.99
N SER A 42 -1.30 10.52 -1.47
CA SER A 42 -1.89 9.43 -2.22
C SER A 42 -1.90 8.20 -1.35
N ASN A 43 -3.03 7.53 -1.32
CA ASN A 43 -3.12 6.27 -0.64
C ASN A 43 -3.24 5.15 -1.63
N THR A 44 -3.09 5.46 -2.89
CA THR A 44 -3.25 4.45 -3.92
C THR A 44 -1.90 3.82 -4.24
N PRO A 45 -1.77 2.53 -4.04
CA PRO A 45 -0.51 1.88 -4.37
C PRO A 45 -0.24 1.91 -5.87
N SER A 46 1.01 2.05 -6.22
CA SER A 46 1.42 2.04 -7.62
C SER A 46 1.89 0.64 -7.98
N ARG A 47 1.34 0.09 -9.06
CA ARG A 47 1.76 -1.22 -9.49
C ARG A 47 3.23 -1.23 -9.85
N ASP A 48 3.70 -0.20 -10.53
CA ASP A 48 5.05 -0.18 -11.03
C ASP A 48 6.08 0.02 -9.93
N LEU A 49 5.72 0.74 -8.89
CA LEU A 49 6.68 1.07 -7.85
C LEU A 49 6.58 0.16 -6.63
N THR A 50 5.54 -0.64 -6.53
CA THR A 50 5.40 -1.60 -5.45
C THR A 50 6.17 -2.86 -5.83
N VAL A 51 7.00 -3.34 -4.92
CA VAL A 51 7.87 -4.48 -5.18
C VAL A 51 7.47 -5.64 -4.30
N MET A 52 7.42 -6.83 -4.87
CA MET A 52 7.17 -8.05 -4.13
C MET A 52 8.30 -9.02 -4.45
N SER A 53 8.96 -9.52 -3.43
CA SER A 53 10.10 -10.39 -3.62
C SER A 53 10.10 -11.51 -2.60
N ILE A 54 10.92 -12.52 -2.83
CA ILE A 54 11.05 -13.63 -1.91
C ILE A 54 12.53 -14.03 -1.85
N ASP A 55 12.96 -14.40 -0.68
CA ASP A 55 14.37 -14.73 -0.49
C ASP A 55 14.72 -16.12 -0.98
N LYS A 56 13.74 -17.02 -1.05
CA LYS A 56 13.97 -18.37 -1.54
C LYS A 56 12.75 -18.82 -2.31
N SER A 57 12.93 -19.22 -3.54
CA SER A 57 11.79 -19.61 -4.36
C SER A 57 11.62 -21.13 -4.45
N VAL A 58 12.53 -21.90 -3.88
CA VAL A 58 12.43 -23.35 -3.83
C VAL A 58 12.69 -23.78 -2.40
N LEU A 59 11.80 -24.57 -1.83
CA LEU A 59 11.87 -24.98 -0.43
C LEU A 59 11.81 -26.48 -0.31
N SER A 60 12.63 -27.01 0.56
CA SER A 60 12.55 -28.41 0.97
C SER A 60 11.59 -28.52 2.14
N PRO A 61 11.13 -29.73 2.48
CA PRO A 61 10.21 -29.87 3.59
C PRO A 61 10.79 -29.28 4.88
N GLY A 62 10.00 -28.46 5.52
CA GLY A 62 10.41 -27.77 6.73
C GLY A 62 11.13 -26.46 6.52
N GLU A 63 11.47 -26.15 5.29
CA GLU A 63 12.17 -24.89 5.02
C GLU A 63 11.17 -23.76 4.88
N SER A 64 11.64 -22.57 5.19
CA SER A 64 10.81 -21.37 5.13
C SER A 64 11.42 -20.34 4.22
N ALA A 65 10.58 -19.51 3.69
CA ALA A 65 10.98 -18.34 2.92
C ALA A 65 10.20 -17.14 3.40
N THR A 66 10.75 -15.98 3.18
CA THR A 66 10.09 -14.73 3.57
C THR A 66 9.75 -13.95 2.32
N ILE A 67 8.48 -13.62 2.18
CA ILE A 67 8.02 -12.75 1.13
C ILE A 67 8.05 -11.34 1.68
N THR A 68 8.64 -10.43 0.93
CA THR A 68 8.71 -9.03 1.31
C THR A 68 7.99 -8.22 0.26
N THR A 69 7.14 -7.31 0.69
CA THR A 69 6.54 -6.38 -0.24
C THR A 69 6.76 -4.97 0.28
N ILE A 70 7.13 -4.07 -0.61
CA ILE A 70 7.32 -2.67 -0.29
C ILE A 70 6.33 -1.90 -1.14
N VAL A 71 5.36 -1.28 -0.49
CA VAL A 71 4.25 -0.63 -1.18
C VAL A 71 4.54 0.85 -1.29
N LYS A 72 4.46 1.35 -2.52
CA LYS A 72 4.71 2.76 -2.79
C LYS A 72 3.61 3.33 -3.65
N ASP A 73 3.40 4.61 -3.52
CA ASP A 73 2.44 5.30 -4.38
C ASP A 73 3.13 5.74 -5.68
N ILE A 74 2.40 6.44 -6.53
CA ILE A 74 2.92 6.82 -7.84
C ILE A 74 4.10 7.77 -7.72
N ASP A 75 4.22 8.47 -6.63
CA ASP A 75 5.33 9.39 -6.41
C ASP A 75 6.53 8.72 -5.76
N GLY A 76 6.44 7.44 -5.49
CA GLY A 76 7.54 6.71 -4.87
C GLY A 76 7.54 6.76 -3.36
N ASN A 77 6.51 7.31 -2.75
CA ASN A 77 6.44 7.38 -1.31
C ASN A 77 5.89 6.09 -0.74
N PRO A 78 6.43 5.62 0.36
CA PRO A 78 5.92 4.37 0.94
C PRO A 78 4.53 4.58 1.54
N ILE A 79 3.71 3.55 1.47
CA ILE A 79 2.37 3.59 2.02
C ILE A 79 2.33 2.66 3.21
N ASN A 80 2.11 3.22 4.39
CA ASN A 80 2.11 2.44 5.61
C ASN A 80 0.77 1.84 5.96
N GLU A 81 -0.30 2.37 5.40
CA GLU A 81 -1.62 1.89 5.73
C GLU A 81 -2.29 1.44 4.45
N VAL A 82 -2.04 0.21 4.07
CA VAL A 82 -2.66 -0.34 2.87
C VAL A 82 -3.25 -1.70 3.24
N TYR A 83 -4.40 -1.97 2.70
CA TYR A 83 -5.04 -3.27 2.93
C TYR A 83 -4.46 -4.25 1.92
N ILE A 84 -3.88 -5.32 2.40
CA ILE A 84 -3.31 -6.33 1.52
C ILE A 84 -4.09 -7.61 1.72
N ASN A 85 -4.69 -8.08 0.65
CA ASN A 85 -5.46 -9.32 0.69
C ASN A 85 -4.66 -10.40 0.01
N LYS A 86 -4.36 -11.46 0.72
CA LYS A 86 -3.56 -12.54 0.21
C LYS A 86 -4.45 -13.64 -0.32
N SER A 87 -4.08 -14.21 -1.43
CA SER A 87 -4.74 -15.41 -1.92
C SER A 87 -3.66 -16.38 -2.38
N VAL A 88 -3.97 -17.65 -2.32
CA VAL A 88 -3.01 -18.69 -2.63
C VAL A 88 -3.67 -19.70 -3.56
N ALA A 89 -2.98 -20.04 -4.63
CA ALA A 89 -3.42 -21.07 -5.55
C ALA A 89 -2.44 -22.22 -5.48
N CYS A 90 -2.92 -23.38 -5.16
CA CYS A 90 -2.10 -24.58 -5.03
C CYS A 90 -2.31 -25.51 -6.21
N GLU A 91 -1.22 -26.17 -6.59
CA GLU A 91 -1.29 -27.09 -7.69
C GLU A 91 -2.03 -28.34 -7.29
N ILE A 92 -1.95 -28.76 -6.07
CA ILE A 92 -2.61 -29.95 -5.62
C ILE A 92 -3.70 -29.59 -4.63
N LEU A 93 -4.60 -30.54 -4.43
CA LEU A 93 -5.79 -30.28 -3.67
C LEU A 93 -5.47 -29.90 -2.25
N GLU A 94 -4.53 -30.53 -1.64
CA GLU A 94 -4.19 -30.22 -0.30
C GLU A 94 -2.94 -29.39 -0.30
N CYS A 95 -3.05 -28.21 0.21
CA CYS A 95 -1.95 -27.30 0.25
C CYS A 95 -1.10 -27.55 1.50
N LEU A 96 0.06 -28.09 1.31
CA LEU A 96 0.92 -28.45 2.44
C LEU A 96 1.92 -27.32 2.74
N TRP A 97 1.39 -26.15 2.97
CA TRP A 97 2.20 -24.99 3.23
C TRP A 97 1.62 -24.24 4.43
N ASP A 98 2.49 -23.76 5.28
CA ASP A 98 2.07 -22.93 6.39
C ASP A 98 2.36 -21.49 6.08
N TYR A 99 1.43 -20.62 6.44
CA TYR A 99 1.57 -19.20 6.17
C TYR A 99 1.52 -18.48 7.49
N GLY A 100 2.58 -17.79 7.83
CA GLY A 100 2.57 -16.91 8.97
C GLY A 100 1.72 -15.68 8.70
N PRO A 101 1.57 -14.84 9.68
CA PRO A 101 0.79 -13.62 9.48
C PRO A 101 1.55 -12.61 8.64
N LEU A 102 0.82 -11.79 7.93
CA LEU A 102 1.42 -10.69 7.22
C LEU A 102 1.75 -9.62 8.25
N LYS A 103 3.03 -9.25 8.32
CA LYS A 103 3.48 -8.32 9.35
C LYS A 103 3.90 -7.02 8.72
N LYS A 104 3.52 -5.92 9.36
CA LYS A 104 4.00 -4.62 8.96
C LYS A 104 5.32 -4.39 9.67
N GLU A 105 6.34 -4.08 8.92
CA GLU A 105 7.66 -3.90 9.49
C GLU A 105 7.90 -2.44 9.85
N ASN A 106 9.01 -2.19 10.54
CA ASN A 106 9.32 -0.82 10.95
C ASN A 106 9.70 0.05 9.77
N ALA A 107 10.24 -0.53 8.72
CA ALA A 107 10.59 0.26 7.54
C ALA A 107 9.30 0.71 6.86
N PRO A 108 9.24 1.94 6.40
CA PRO A 108 8.01 2.46 5.82
C PRO A 108 7.54 1.66 4.61
N GLY A 109 6.27 1.32 4.59
CA GLY A 109 5.66 0.61 3.48
C GLY A 109 6.07 -0.84 3.34
N LYS A 110 6.79 -1.39 4.30
CA LYS A 110 7.34 -2.74 4.17
C LYS A 110 6.50 -3.74 4.96
N TYR A 111 6.17 -4.83 4.31
CA TYR A 111 5.39 -5.90 4.91
C TYR A 111 6.06 -7.22 4.59
N THR A 112 6.02 -8.16 5.52
CA THR A 112 6.65 -9.46 5.32
C THR A 112 5.72 -10.58 5.71
N GLN A 113 5.93 -11.73 5.12
CA GLN A 113 5.19 -12.93 5.48
C GLN A 113 6.10 -14.13 5.31
N VAL A 114 6.10 -15.01 6.29
CA VAL A 114 6.90 -16.21 6.27
C VAL A 114 6.04 -17.36 5.78
N ILE A 115 6.59 -18.18 4.90
CA ILE A 115 5.91 -19.34 4.35
C ILE A 115 6.79 -20.54 4.57
N THR A 116 6.23 -21.64 5.02
CA THR A 116 6.96 -22.86 5.29
C THR A 116 6.36 -24.00 4.48
N TYR A 117 7.20 -24.75 3.80
CA TYR A 117 6.75 -25.90 3.02
C TYR A 117 6.70 -27.11 3.94
N ARG A 118 5.59 -27.84 3.86
CA ARG A 118 5.41 -29.04 4.66
C ARG A 118 5.21 -30.28 3.87
N GLY A 119 5.29 -30.19 2.56
CA GLY A 119 5.06 -31.34 1.69
C GLY A 119 6.30 -32.16 1.47
N HIS A 120 6.14 -33.21 0.69
CA HIS A 120 7.23 -34.13 0.42
C HIS A 120 7.36 -34.42 -1.07
N SER A 121 6.75 -33.62 -1.91
CA SER A 121 6.78 -33.85 -3.34
C SER A 121 6.98 -32.53 -4.05
N ASN A 122 7.14 -32.58 -5.35
CA ASN A 122 7.22 -31.36 -6.12
C ASN A 122 5.85 -30.72 -6.13
N GLU A 123 5.82 -29.46 -5.80
CA GLU A 123 4.56 -28.76 -5.68
C GLU A 123 4.80 -27.30 -5.94
N ARG A 124 3.89 -26.65 -6.57
CA ARG A 124 4.03 -25.22 -6.84
C ARG A 124 2.82 -24.50 -6.26
N ILE A 125 3.07 -23.35 -5.67
CA ILE A 125 1.99 -22.47 -5.28
C ILE A 125 2.24 -21.10 -5.84
N ASP A 126 1.15 -20.41 -6.10
CA ASP A 126 1.20 -19.01 -6.51
C ASP A 126 0.55 -18.20 -5.42
N ILE A 127 1.28 -17.23 -4.91
CA ILE A 127 0.77 -16.38 -3.86
C ILE A 127 0.56 -15.01 -4.44
N SER A 128 -0.63 -14.49 -4.27
CA SER A 128 -1.02 -13.21 -4.82
C SER A 128 -1.36 -12.26 -3.70
N PHE A 129 -0.84 -11.06 -3.77
CA PHE A 129 -1.21 -9.98 -2.87
C PHE A 129 -1.98 -8.96 -3.67
N LYS A 130 -3.19 -8.67 -3.21
CA LYS A 130 -4.00 -7.62 -3.81
C LYS A 130 -3.88 -6.40 -2.89
N TYR A 131 -3.38 -5.31 -3.43
CA TYR A 131 -3.10 -4.12 -2.66
C TYR A 131 -4.28 -3.17 -2.77
N SER A 132 -5.03 -3.04 -1.69
CA SER A 132 -6.29 -2.31 -1.65
C SER A 132 -7.18 -2.85 -2.75
N ALA A 133 -7.66 -2.08 -3.64
CA ALA A 133 -8.41 -2.57 -4.78
C ALA A 133 -7.71 -2.20 -6.07
N ALA A 134 -6.44 -1.83 -5.97
CA ALA A 134 -5.76 -1.24 -7.11
C ALA A 134 -5.18 -2.28 -8.06
N PHE A 135 -4.47 -3.28 -7.53
CA PHE A 135 -3.86 -4.27 -8.40
C PHE A 135 -3.42 -5.48 -7.59
N THR A 136 -3.00 -6.52 -8.29
CA THR A 136 -2.53 -7.75 -7.68
C THR A 136 -1.15 -8.07 -8.22
N LYS A 137 -0.26 -8.53 -7.35
CA LYS A 137 1.02 -9.08 -7.76
C LYS A 137 1.10 -10.51 -7.29
N THR A 138 1.74 -11.35 -8.07
CA THR A 138 1.81 -12.77 -7.80
C THR A 138 3.24 -13.25 -7.81
N ILE A 139 3.57 -14.16 -6.91
CA ILE A 139 4.87 -14.77 -6.87
C ILE A 139 4.68 -16.28 -6.79
N SER A 140 5.52 -17.03 -7.46
CA SER A 140 5.43 -18.49 -7.48
C SER A 140 6.53 -19.08 -6.66
N ILE A 141 6.21 -20.11 -5.89
CA ILE A 141 7.16 -20.80 -5.03
C ILE A 141 7.00 -22.27 -5.28
N ARG A 142 8.11 -22.97 -5.26
CA ARG A 142 8.09 -24.40 -5.52
C ARG A 142 8.63 -25.15 -4.32
N GLY A 143 7.94 -26.24 -3.96
CA GLY A 143 8.41 -27.15 -2.95
C GLY A 143 9.06 -28.35 -3.61
N ARG A 144 10.01 -28.96 -2.95
CA ARG A 144 10.68 -30.14 -3.42
C ARG A 144 10.75 -31.18 -2.33
N PRO A 145 10.88 -32.45 -2.72
CA PRO A 145 11.01 -33.49 -1.70
C PRO A 145 12.33 -33.39 -0.97
#